data_55042b8ee9d7494d3e3a71a045c76ad1
#
_entry.id   55042b8ee9d7494d3e3a71a045c76ad1
#
_cell.length_a   1.000
_cell.length_b   1.000
_cell.length_c   1.000
_cell.angle_alpha   90.00
_cell.angle_beta   90.00
_cell.angle_gamma   90.00
#
_symmetry.space_group_name_H-M   'P 1'
#
loop_
_entity.id
_entity.type
_entity.pdbx_description
1 polymer ?
#
loop_
_entity_poly.entity_id
_entity_poly.type
_entity_poly.pdbx_seq_one_letter_code
_entity_poly.pdbx_strand_id
1 'polypeptide(L)'
;IKTTVDVQAQDAVWEFMPERQNPIVVTEETYGKSLDIVALKEEVMRLVNDMEPGTIEIVPDVVEPAIVAEDITSSIVQLSSYSTPINKSSTDERNLNIERGCNAFNGKVIKAGAKVSFNDWVGKRTEDNGFYQALEIVNGEYEMGWGGGICQVSSTLYNAVIQAGMEVNSRRNHGLPVNYMDMGLDATVADRGIDLVFTNNTGADVYCVARVESSGNNKTCLFEFYGRPDPNGYTYSLLPEIIEVIPIPETTPIPDKEAKYVIYTDQIEEVSKGSEGYKVRVYLVTKDSNGNVVSTKELYTDTYKAVTPKVYVGVTER
;
A
#
# COMPACT_ATOMS: atom_id res chain seq x y z
N ILE A 1 10.61 29.20 -46.70
CA ILE A 1 10.04 29.95 -45.54
C ILE A 1 9.16 29.01 -44.72
N LYS A 2 8.10 28.39 -45.30
CA LYS A 2 7.19 27.49 -44.53
C LYS A 2 7.95 26.39 -43.78
N THR A 3 8.83 25.65 -44.45
CA THR A 3 9.65 24.58 -43.86
C THR A 3 10.65 25.06 -42.80
N THR A 4 10.90 26.36 -42.71
CA THR A 4 11.81 26.97 -41.73
C THR A 4 11.05 27.48 -40.50
N VAL A 5 9.76 27.78 -40.67
CA VAL A 5 8.88 28.38 -39.64
C VAL A 5 8.03 27.33 -38.97
N ASP A 6 7.52 26.37 -39.73
CA ASP A 6 6.67 25.30 -39.20
C ASP A 6 7.45 24.39 -38.23
N VAL A 7 6.90 24.23 -37.04
CA VAL A 7 7.35 23.32 -36.00
C VAL A 7 6.16 22.48 -35.56
N GLN A 8 6.32 21.17 -35.54
CA GLN A 8 5.25 20.29 -35.01
C GLN A 8 5.16 20.40 -33.49
N ALA A 9 3.93 20.44 -32.98
CA ALA A 9 3.68 20.27 -31.55
C ALA A 9 4.11 18.86 -31.11
N GLN A 10 4.55 18.72 -29.88
CA GLN A 10 4.83 17.43 -29.25
C GLN A 10 3.97 17.33 -28.00
N ASP A 11 3.31 16.19 -27.86
CA ASP A 11 2.49 15.88 -26.71
C ASP A 11 3.33 15.66 -25.46
N ALA A 12 2.78 16.00 -24.30
CA ALA A 12 3.32 15.58 -23.03
C ALA A 12 3.31 14.04 -22.95
N VAL A 13 4.35 13.48 -22.34
CA VAL A 13 4.48 12.05 -22.07
C VAL A 13 4.80 11.82 -20.60
N TRP A 14 4.53 10.61 -20.11
CA TRP A 14 4.85 10.28 -18.73
C TRP A 14 5.42 8.86 -18.60
N GLU A 15 6.09 8.64 -17.47
CA GLU A 15 6.75 7.38 -17.16
C GLU A 15 6.55 7.04 -15.67
N PHE A 16 6.34 5.76 -15.37
CA PHE A 16 6.24 5.28 -13.99
C PHE A 16 7.63 4.84 -13.51
N MET A 17 8.16 5.56 -12.51
CA MET A 17 9.47 5.34 -11.90
C MET A 17 9.31 5.13 -10.39
N PRO A 18 9.06 3.89 -9.93
CA PRO A 18 8.70 3.58 -8.53
C PRO A 18 9.80 3.90 -7.53
N GLU A 19 11.05 4.05 -7.97
CA GLU A 19 12.20 4.42 -7.14
C GLU A 19 12.27 5.91 -6.82
N ARG A 20 11.53 6.76 -7.51
CA ARG A 20 11.51 8.19 -7.27
C ARG A 20 10.51 8.56 -6.17
N GLN A 21 10.77 9.69 -5.51
CA GLN A 21 9.84 10.26 -4.53
C GLN A 21 8.51 10.64 -5.18
N ASN A 22 8.54 11.23 -6.39
CA ASN A 22 7.38 11.36 -7.26
C ASN A 22 7.50 10.29 -8.36
N PRO A 23 6.74 9.19 -8.30
CA PRO A 23 6.91 8.08 -9.21
C PRO A 23 6.25 8.31 -10.59
N ILE A 24 5.41 9.31 -10.73
CA ILE A 24 4.82 9.70 -12.01
C ILE A 24 5.64 10.87 -12.56
N VAL A 25 6.53 10.56 -13.48
CA VAL A 25 7.43 11.55 -14.09
C VAL A 25 6.83 12.01 -15.40
N VAL A 26 6.50 13.29 -15.49
CA VAL A 26 5.92 13.91 -16.68
C VAL A 26 7.01 14.71 -17.41
N THR A 27 7.08 14.52 -18.73
CA THR A 27 7.83 15.40 -19.64
C THR A 27 6.80 16.30 -20.29
N GLU A 28 7.00 17.61 -20.13
CA GLU A 28 6.09 18.63 -20.64
C GLU A 28 6.01 18.59 -22.17
N GLU A 29 4.88 19.02 -22.68
CA GLU A 29 4.59 19.21 -24.09
C GLU A 29 5.43 20.38 -24.69
N THR A 30 5.48 20.41 -26.00
CA THR A 30 5.98 21.58 -26.73
C THR A 30 4.96 22.03 -27.76
N TYR A 31 4.67 23.32 -27.75
CA TYR A 31 3.78 23.94 -28.73
C TYR A 31 4.48 24.06 -30.08
N GLY A 32 3.75 23.77 -31.12
CA GLY A 32 4.20 23.92 -32.49
C GLY A 32 3.96 25.31 -33.05
N LYS A 33 4.37 25.52 -34.29
CA LYS A 33 4.15 26.74 -35.07
C LYS A 33 3.75 26.37 -36.49
N SER A 34 2.80 27.09 -37.06
CA SER A 34 2.39 26.92 -38.46
C SER A 34 2.29 28.27 -39.15
N LEU A 35 2.88 28.36 -40.33
CA LEU A 35 2.79 29.57 -41.14
C LEU A 35 1.57 29.50 -42.05
N ASP A 36 0.66 30.48 -41.91
CA ASP A 36 -0.36 30.72 -42.92
C ASP A 36 0.28 31.29 -44.21
N ILE A 37 0.60 30.36 -45.11
CA ILE A 37 1.25 30.71 -46.40
C ILE A 37 0.31 31.43 -47.33
N VAL A 38 -1.01 31.29 -47.14
CA VAL A 38 -2.00 31.98 -47.96
C VAL A 38 -2.05 33.47 -47.60
N ALA A 39 -2.23 33.76 -46.31
CA ALA A 39 -2.21 35.11 -45.78
C ALA A 39 -0.89 35.82 -46.09
N LEU A 40 0.25 35.14 -45.94
CA LEU A 40 1.56 35.69 -46.29
C LEU A 40 1.65 36.05 -47.78
N LYS A 41 1.17 35.18 -48.68
CA LYS A 41 1.15 35.43 -50.13
C LYS A 41 0.28 36.63 -50.49
N GLU A 42 -0.89 36.75 -49.87
CA GLU A 42 -1.81 37.88 -50.11
C GLU A 42 -1.16 39.20 -49.72
N GLU A 43 -0.47 39.26 -48.57
CA GLU A 43 0.20 40.48 -48.12
C GLU A 43 1.40 40.84 -49.01
N VAL A 44 2.20 39.83 -49.45
CA VAL A 44 3.28 40.04 -50.41
C VAL A 44 2.72 40.62 -51.72
N MET A 45 1.61 40.07 -52.27
CA MET A 45 1.01 40.51 -53.50
C MET A 45 0.44 41.94 -53.37
N ARG A 46 -0.12 42.28 -52.21
CA ARG A 46 -0.58 43.63 -51.91
C ARG A 46 0.55 44.64 -52.05
N LEU A 47 1.68 44.44 -51.35
CA LEU A 47 2.84 45.33 -51.42
C LEU A 47 3.42 45.45 -52.82
N VAL A 48 3.47 44.36 -53.59
CA VAL A 48 3.95 44.35 -54.99
C VAL A 48 3.04 45.16 -55.90
N ASN A 49 1.70 44.99 -55.78
CA ASN A 49 0.72 45.68 -56.61
C ASN A 49 0.67 47.19 -56.30
N ASP A 50 0.84 47.56 -55.05
CA ASP A 50 0.84 48.98 -54.62
C ASP A 50 2.18 49.65 -54.86
N MET A 51 3.22 48.94 -55.35
CA MET A 51 4.60 49.39 -55.55
C MET A 51 5.20 50.05 -54.27
N GLU A 52 4.76 49.55 -53.07
CA GLU A 52 5.21 50.03 -51.79
C GLU A 52 6.39 49.22 -51.26
N PRO A 53 7.53 49.87 -50.89
CA PRO A 53 8.55 49.18 -50.12
C PRO A 53 8.05 48.90 -48.71
N GLY A 54 8.11 47.63 -48.26
CA GLY A 54 7.64 47.26 -46.95
C GLY A 54 8.39 46.04 -46.34
N THR A 55 8.21 45.86 -45.04
CA THR A 55 8.66 44.69 -44.32
C THR A 55 7.43 43.96 -43.85
N ILE A 56 7.37 42.64 -44.07
CA ILE A 56 6.30 41.79 -43.57
C ILE A 56 6.82 41.06 -42.35
N GLU A 57 6.18 41.28 -41.21
CA GLU A 57 6.44 40.50 -39.99
C GLU A 57 5.72 39.16 -40.12
N ILE A 58 6.48 38.07 -39.97
CA ILE A 58 5.95 36.73 -40.02
C ILE A 58 5.58 36.32 -38.60
N VAL A 59 4.29 36.27 -38.30
CA VAL A 59 3.74 35.76 -37.03
C VAL A 59 3.08 34.42 -37.30
N PRO A 60 3.73 33.29 -36.93
CA PRO A 60 3.13 32.01 -37.14
C PRO A 60 2.00 31.71 -36.12
N ASP A 61 0.99 30.96 -36.54
CA ASP A 61 -0.04 30.42 -35.67
C ASP A 61 0.56 29.41 -34.71
N VAL A 62 0.05 29.37 -33.48
CA VAL A 62 0.41 28.36 -32.50
C VAL A 62 -0.31 27.04 -32.83
N VAL A 63 0.42 25.97 -32.89
CA VAL A 63 -0.13 24.61 -32.98
C VAL A 63 -0.11 23.99 -31.60
N GLU A 64 -1.29 23.70 -31.08
CA GLU A 64 -1.45 23.08 -29.76
C GLU A 64 -1.12 21.59 -29.79
N PRO A 65 -0.47 21.03 -28.74
CA PRO A 65 -0.34 19.61 -28.56
C PRO A 65 -1.70 18.96 -28.25
N ALA A 66 -1.86 17.67 -28.54
CA ALA A 66 -3.09 16.96 -28.24
C ALA A 66 -3.20 16.53 -26.77
N ILE A 67 -2.06 16.41 -26.07
CA ILE A 67 -1.96 16.03 -24.65
C ILE A 67 -1.02 17.04 -23.99
N VAL A 68 -1.49 17.67 -22.91
CA VAL A 68 -0.68 18.56 -22.07
C VAL A 68 -0.37 17.90 -20.73
N ALA A 69 0.67 18.38 -20.05
CA ALA A 69 1.12 17.84 -18.76
C ALA A 69 0.03 17.87 -17.68
N GLU A 70 -0.86 18.88 -17.74
CA GLU A 70 -1.99 19.02 -16.83
C GLU A 70 -3.00 17.87 -16.99
N ASP A 71 -3.25 17.39 -18.20
CA ASP A 71 -4.15 16.24 -18.47
C ASP A 71 -3.60 14.98 -17.80
N ILE A 72 -2.29 14.78 -17.86
CA ILE A 72 -1.63 13.63 -17.24
C ILE A 72 -1.71 13.72 -15.71
N THR A 73 -1.31 14.87 -15.14
CA THR A 73 -1.25 15.06 -13.68
C THR A 73 -2.64 15.05 -13.02
N SER A 74 -3.69 15.43 -13.75
CA SER A 74 -5.07 15.34 -13.28
C SER A 74 -5.65 13.94 -13.42
N SER A 75 -5.16 13.12 -14.37
CA SER A 75 -5.66 11.77 -14.64
C SER A 75 -4.93 10.67 -13.88
N ILE A 76 -3.72 10.92 -13.36
CA ILE A 76 -2.95 9.97 -12.56
C ILE A 76 -2.52 10.65 -11.26
N VAL A 77 -3.20 10.31 -10.17
CA VAL A 77 -2.96 10.88 -8.84
C VAL A 77 -2.58 9.79 -7.84
N GLN A 78 -2.06 10.16 -6.68
CA GLN A 78 -1.90 9.25 -5.57
C GLN A 78 -3.29 8.89 -5.00
N LEU A 79 -3.69 7.62 -5.16
CA LEU A 79 -4.96 7.09 -4.66
C LEU A 79 -4.89 6.77 -3.17
N SER A 80 -3.74 6.26 -2.73
CA SER A 80 -3.50 5.91 -1.33
C SER A 80 -2.03 5.96 -0.97
N SER A 81 -1.77 6.15 0.34
CA SER A 81 -0.46 5.95 0.97
C SER A 81 -0.69 5.41 2.37
N TYR A 82 -0.19 4.22 2.65
CA TYR A 82 -0.31 3.61 3.97
C TYR A 82 1.02 3.01 4.40
N SER A 83 1.40 3.28 5.66
CA SER A 83 2.66 2.78 6.21
C SER A 83 2.47 2.21 7.61
N THR A 84 3.32 1.25 7.97
CA THR A 84 3.40 0.69 9.32
C THR A 84 4.82 0.77 9.86
N PRO A 85 5.01 1.12 11.15
CA PRO A 85 6.33 1.20 11.73
C PRO A 85 6.95 -0.19 11.89
N ILE A 86 8.22 -0.32 11.52
CA ILE A 86 9.02 -1.50 11.84
C ILE A 86 9.64 -1.28 13.22
N ASN A 87 9.43 -2.23 14.13
CA ASN A 87 9.93 -2.10 15.50
C ASN A 87 11.45 -1.94 15.50
N LYS A 88 11.98 -1.05 16.35
CA LYS A 88 13.44 -0.83 16.50
C LYS A 88 14.22 -2.07 16.97
N SER A 89 13.55 -2.99 17.66
CA SER A 89 14.11 -4.29 18.05
C SER A 89 13.97 -5.38 16.99
N SER A 90 13.47 -5.03 15.79
CA SER A 90 13.36 -5.97 14.67
C SER A 90 14.74 -6.41 14.21
N THR A 91 14.93 -7.73 14.02
CA THR A 91 16.19 -8.26 13.52
C THR A 91 16.40 -7.90 12.05
N ASP A 92 17.65 -7.98 11.60
CA ASP A 92 17.97 -7.70 10.18
C ASP A 92 17.29 -8.71 9.26
N GLU A 93 17.21 -9.97 9.63
CA GLU A 93 16.53 -11.03 8.88
C GLU A 93 15.04 -10.70 8.68
N ARG A 94 14.36 -10.25 9.75
CA ARG A 94 12.97 -9.83 9.67
C ARG A 94 12.81 -8.59 8.77
N ASN A 95 13.72 -7.64 8.83
CA ASN A 95 13.71 -6.44 7.99
C ASN A 95 13.91 -6.81 6.52
N LEU A 96 14.83 -7.72 6.21
CA LEU A 96 15.06 -8.23 4.85
C LEU A 96 13.84 -8.97 4.30
N ASN A 97 13.13 -9.74 5.13
CA ASN A 97 11.88 -10.40 4.74
C ASN A 97 10.81 -9.36 4.37
N ILE A 98 10.66 -8.28 5.17
CA ILE A 98 9.71 -7.20 4.89
C ILE A 98 10.07 -6.51 3.57
N GLU A 99 11.34 -6.16 3.38
CA GLU A 99 11.83 -5.54 2.14
C GLU A 99 11.57 -6.44 0.92
N ARG A 100 11.83 -7.74 1.05
CA ARG A 100 11.54 -8.71 0.00
C ARG A 100 10.05 -8.77 -0.35
N GLY A 101 9.19 -8.75 0.67
CA GLY A 101 7.74 -8.71 0.48
C GLY A 101 7.30 -7.44 -0.24
N CYS A 102 7.84 -6.27 0.12
CA CYS A 102 7.59 -5.01 -0.60
C CYS A 102 8.07 -5.09 -2.06
N ASN A 103 9.26 -5.61 -2.30
CA ASN A 103 9.86 -5.71 -3.64
C ASN A 103 9.04 -6.58 -4.60
N ALA A 104 8.24 -7.53 -4.09
CA ALA A 104 7.32 -8.30 -4.91
C ALA A 104 6.20 -7.45 -5.55
N PHE A 105 5.88 -6.30 -4.96
CA PHE A 105 4.85 -5.36 -5.42
C PHE A 105 5.41 -4.10 -6.05
N ASN A 106 6.63 -3.69 -5.68
CA ASN A 106 7.21 -2.44 -6.17
C ASN A 106 7.33 -2.41 -7.69
N GLY A 107 6.88 -1.33 -8.31
CA GLY A 107 6.92 -1.16 -9.77
C GLY A 107 5.86 -1.96 -10.54
N LYS A 108 4.96 -2.68 -9.86
CA LYS A 108 3.90 -3.44 -10.52
C LYS A 108 2.78 -2.53 -11.00
N VAL A 109 2.26 -2.86 -12.19
CA VAL A 109 1.04 -2.27 -12.74
C VAL A 109 -0.09 -3.30 -12.63
N ILE A 110 -1.12 -2.95 -11.87
CA ILE A 110 -2.30 -3.78 -11.66
C ILE A 110 -3.36 -3.35 -12.67
N LYS A 111 -3.55 -4.14 -13.71
CA LYS A 111 -4.49 -3.84 -14.80
C LYS A 111 -5.92 -3.72 -14.28
N ALA A 112 -6.72 -2.88 -14.94
CA ALA A 112 -8.14 -2.79 -14.66
C ALA A 112 -8.81 -4.17 -14.71
N GLY A 113 -9.58 -4.51 -13.67
CA GLY A 113 -10.24 -5.81 -13.50
C GLY A 113 -9.33 -6.96 -13.08
N ALA A 114 -8.04 -6.74 -12.93
CA ALA A 114 -7.10 -7.80 -12.52
C ALA A 114 -7.29 -8.17 -11.05
N LYS A 115 -7.26 -9.47 -10.80
CA LYS A 115 -7.27 -10.05 -9.44
C LYS A 115 -5.84 -10.40 -9.03
N VAL A 116 -5.45 -9.99 -7.83
CA VAL A 116 -4.10 -10.18 -7.28
C VAL A 116 -4.18 -11.05 -6.04
N SER A 117 -3.32 -12.07 -5.97
CA SER A 117 -3.03 -12.88 -4.78
C SER A 117 -1.69 -12.44 -4.21
N PHE A 118 -1.67 -12.11 -2.93
CA PHE A 118 -0.44 -11.80 -2.22
C PHE A 118 0.55 -12.97 -2.27
N ASN A 119 0.04 -14.18 -1.99
CA ASN A 119 0.88 -15.37 -1.96
C ASN A 119 1.49 -15.71 -3.33
N ASP A 120 0.74 -15.50 -4.42
CA ASP A 120 1.25 -15.75 -5.78
C ASP A 120 2.38 -14.77 -6.16
N TRP A 121 2.27 -13.51 -5.75
CA TRP A 121 3.28 -12.49 -6.08
C TRP A 121 4.53 -12.57 -5.21
N VAL A 122 4.36 -12.85 -3.91
CA VAL A 122 5.48 -12.97 -2.96
C VAL A 122 6.18 -14.34 -3.09
N GLY A 123 5.44 -15.38 -3.44
CA GLY A 123 5.93 -16.76 -3.53
C GLY A 123 6.05 -17.43 -2.17
N LYS A 124 6.56 -18.68 -2.16
CA LYS A 124 6.79 -19.46 -0.96
C LYS A 124 7.89 -18.86 -0.10
N ARG A 125 7.69 -18.84 1.22
CA ARG A 125 8.66 -18.33 2.20
C ARG A 125 9.68 -19.41 2.52
N THR A 126 10.71 -19.53 1.69
CA THR A 126 11.80 -20.50 1.81
C THR A 126 13.15 -19.82 1.63
N GLU A 127 14.21 -20.48 2.08
CA GLU A 127 15.59 -20.04 1.85
C GLU A 127 15.90 -19.89 0.36
N ASP A 128 15.50 -20.87 -0.46
CA ASP A 128 15.70 -20.83 -1.92
C ASP A 128 15.05 -19.60 -2.58
N ASN A 129 13.97 -19.10 -1.99
CA ASN A 129 13.32 -17.86 -2.42
C ASN A 129 13.90 -16.62 -1.72
N GLY A 130 15.01 -16.76 -0.99
CA GLY A 130 15.73 -15.66 -0.33
C GLY A 130 15.03 -15.09 0.88
N PHE A 131 14.20 -15.88 1.57
CA PHE A 131 13.67 -15.54 2.88
C PHE A 131 14.61 -16.01 3.97
N TYR A 132 14.53 -15.38 5.13
CA TYR A 132 15.29 -15.67 6.32
C TYR A 132 14.38 -16.18 7.42
N GLN A 133 14.95 -16.96 8.34
CA GLN A 133 14.26 -17.31 9.56
C GLN A 133 14.21 -16.11 10.50
N ALA A 134 13.02 -15.81 11.00
CA ALA A 134 12.78 -14.75 11.98
C ALA A 134 11.61 -15.15 12.88
N LEU A 135 11.42 -14.44 14.00
CA LEU A 135 10.31 -14.68 14.90
C LEU A 135 8.98 -14.43 14.19
N GLU A 136 8.09 -15.39 14.26
CA GLU A 136 6.70 -15.32 13.84
C GLU A 136 5.76 -15.76 14.97
N ILE A 137 4.48 -15.42 14.87
CA ILE A 137 3.46 -15.85 15.84
C ILE A 137 2.71 -17.04 15.26
N VAL A 138 2.94 -18.22 15.84
CA VAL A 138 2.26 -19.45 15.47
C VAL A 138 1.44 -19.93 16.67
N ASN A 139 0.12 -20.08 16.51
CA ASN A 139 -0.80 -20.51 17.57
C ASN A 139 -0.73 -19.69 18.88
N GLY A 140 -0.25 -18.44 18.81
CA GLY A 140 -0.10 -17.56 19.97
C GLY A 140 1.25 -17.65 20.69
N GLU A 141 2.20 -18.37 20.15
CA GLU A 141 3.58 -18.46 20.64
C GLU A 141 4.55 -17.90 19.60
N TYR A 142 5.70 -17.39 20.06
CA TYR A 142 6.75 -16.93 19.18
C TYR A 142 7.63 -18.12 18.80
N GLU A 143 7.70 -18.39 17.51
CA GLU A 143 8.54 -19.46 16.95
C GLU A 143 9.44 -18.90 15.85
N MET A 144 10.57 -19.54 15.60
CA MET A 144 11.45 -19.24 14.47
C MET A 144 10.86 -19.89 13.21
N GLY A 145 10.49 -19.06 12.24
CA GLY A 145 9.92 -19.53 10.98
C GLY A 145 10.43 -18.74 9.79
N TRP A 146 10.26 -19.32 8.60
CA TRP A 146 10.65 -18.67 7.34
C TRP A 146 9.69 -17.52 6.96
N GLY A 147 10.24 -16.33 6.72
CA GLY A 147 9.44 -15.19 6.31
C GLY A 147 8.79 -14.40 7.45
N GLY A 148 9.29 -14.57 8.69
CA GLY A 148 8.84 -13.72 9.80
C GLY A 148 8.88 -12.24 9.41
N GLY A 149 7.77 -11.52 9.59
CA GLY A 149 7.57 -10.13 9.15
C GLY A 149 6.65 -9.95 7.93
N ILE A 150 6.41 -10.99 7.13
CA ILE A 150 5.59 -10.91 5.91
C ILE A 150 4.13 -10.52 6.19
N CYS A 151 3.56 -10.92 7.32
CA CYS A 151 2.22 -10.48 7.70
C CYS A 151 2.12 -8.96 7.96
N GLN A 152 3.21 -8.28 8.28
CA GLN A 152 3.23 -6.83 8.33
C GLN A 152 3.12 -6.22 6.92
N VAL A 153 3.77 -6.83 5.93
CA VAL A 153 3.67 -6.39 4.52
C VAL A 153 2.25 -6.55 4.01
N SER A 154 1.62 -7.73 4.22
CA SER A 154 0.24 -7.96 3.77
C SER A 154 -0.77 -7.06 4.48
N SER A 155 -0.57 -6.76 5.76
CA SER A 155 -1.44 -5.86 6.52
C SER A 155 -1.31 -4.41 6.05
N THR A 156 -0.09 -3.95 5.74
CA THR A 156 0.15 -2.61 5.18
C THR A 156 -0.48 -2.50 3.80
N LEU A 157 -0.27 -3.49 2.94
CA LEU A 157 -0.88 -3.58 1.61
C LEU A 157 -2.41 -3.57 1.69
N TYR A 158 -3.02 -4.34 2.61
CA TYR A 158 -4.46 -4.40 2.78
C TYR A 158 -5.08 -3.02 2.99
N ASN A 159 -4.51 -2.22 3.88
CA ASN A 159 -5.00 -0.87 4.15
C ASN A 159 -4.81 0.07 2.94
N ALA A 160 -3.66 -0.01 2.27
CA ALA A 160 -3.42 0.76 1.05
C ALA A 160 -4.41 0.40 -0.08
N VAL A 161 -4.73 -0.89 -0.25
CA VAL A 161 -5.73 -1.40 -1.20
C VAL A 161 -7.12 -0.82 -0.93
N ILE A 162 -7.56 -0.84 0.34
CA ILE A 162 -8.85 -0.26 0.72
C ILE A 162 -8.87 1.25 0.47
N GLN A 163 -7.82 1.97 0.86
CA GLN A 163 -7.74 3.43 0.65
C GLN A 163 -7.73 3.80 -0.83
N ALA A 164 -7.18 2.94 -1.70
CA ALA A 164 -7.21 3.12 -3.15
C ALA A 164 -8.58 2.78 -3.78
N GLY A 165 -9.59 2.40 -2.98
CA GLY A 165 -10.92 2.05 -3.46
C GLY A 165 -11.00 0.69 -4.16
N MET A 166 -9.97 -0.16 -4.04
CA MET A 166 -9.98 -1.49 -4.62
C MET A 166 -10.76 -2.49 -3.78
N GLU A 167 -11.34 -3.51 -4.43
CA GLU A 167 -12.15 -4.53 -3.80
C GLU A 167 -11.28 -5.62 -3.15
N VAL A 168 -11.46 -5.88 -1.86
CA VAL A 168 -10.81 -7.00 -1.16
C VAL A 168 -11.72 -8.24 -1.22
N ASN A 169 -11.22 -9.31 -1.84
CA ASN A 169 -11.96 -10.55 -2.06
C ASN A 169 -11.70 -11.59 -0.95
N SER A 170 -10.51 -11.57 -0.34
CA SER A 170 -10.13 -12.46 0.76
C SER A 170 -9.19 -11.74 1.69
N ARG A 171 -9.50 -11.78 2.96
CA ARG A 171 -8.67 -11.28 4.07
C ARG A 171 -8.98 -12.06 5.34
N ARG A 172 -7.99 -12.25 6.20
CA ARG A 172 -8.14 -12.87 7.51
C ARG A 172 -7.33 -12.08 8.54
N ASN A 173 -7.89 -11.88 9.77
CA ASN A 173 -7.14 -11.30 10.89
C ASN A 173 -6.21 -12.32 11.54
N HIS A 174 -5.23 -11.85 12.31
CA HIS A 174 -4.44 -12.69 13.20
C HIS A 174 -5.30 -13.21 14.37
N GLY A 175 -4.89 -14.31 14.94
CA GLY A 175 -5.55 -14.85 16.15
C GLY A 175 -5.31 -14.02 17.41
N LEU A 176 -4.25 -13.21 17.43
CA LEU A 176 -3.85 -12.30 18.51
C LEU A 176 -3.59 -10.90 17.93
N PRO A 177 -3.75 -9.81 18.73
CA PRO A 177 -3.38 -8.48 18.31
C PRO A 177 -1.91 -8.40 17.88
N VAL A 178 -1.64 -7.67 16.80
CA VAL A 178 -0.29 -7.34 16.35
C VAL A 178 0.14 -5.98 16.91
N ASN A 179 1.44 -5.70 16.96
CA ASN A 179 1.98 -4.50 17.59
C ASN A 179 2.34 -3.36 16.62
N TYR A 180 2.13 -3.57 15.31
CA TYR A 180 2.48 -2.59 14.27
C TYR A 180 1.28 -1.84 13.69
N MET A 181 0.07 -2.18 14.11
CA MET A 181 -1.18 -1.50 13.73
C MET A 181 -2.32 -1.78 14.70
N ASP A 182 -3.41 -1.04 14.58
CA ASP A 182 -4.62 -1.22 15.38
C ASP A 182 -5.34 -2.53 15.03
N MET A 183 -6.02 -3.11 16.02
CA MET A 183 -6.85 -4.29 15.84
C MET A 183 -7.96 -4.03 14.81
N GLY A 184 -8.25 -5.03 13.98
CA GLY A 184 -9.20 -4.94 12.88
C GLY A 184 -8.60 -4.49 11.56
N LEU A 185 -7.39 -3.94 11.55
CA LEU A 185 -6.73 -3.45 10.34
C LEU A 185 -5.70 -4.42 9.75
N ASP A 186 -5.40 -5.51 10.43
CA ASP A 186 -4.41 -6.49 10.04
C ASP A 186 -4.94 -7.50 8.99
N ALA A 187 -4.04 -8.07 8.20
CA ALA A 187 -4.30 -9.13 7.24
C ALA A 187 -3.19 -10.18 7.32
N THR A 188 -3.49 -11.33 7.93
CA THR A 188 -2.54 -12.45 8.02
C THR A 188 -2.49 -13.24 6.71
N VAL A 189 -1.31 -13.76 6.41
CA VAL A 189 -1.06 -14.64 5.26
C VAL A 189 -0.22 -15.85 5.70
N ALA A 190 -0.40 -16.98 5.04
CA ALA A 190 0.42 -18.17 5.25
C ALA A 190 0.62 -18.89 3.92
N ASP A 191 1.66 -19.70 3.80
CA ASP A 191 1.97 -20.45 2.58
C ASP A 191 0.87 -21.46 2.17
N ARG A 192 -0.05 -21.75 3.08
CA ARG A 192 -1.16 -22.68 2.83
C ARG A 192 -2.49 -22.08 3.29
N GLY A 193 -3.36 -21.79 2.34
CA GLY A 193 -4.79 -21.54 2.55
C GLY A 193 -5.19 -20.22 3.19
N ILE A 194 -4.26 -19.37 3.60
CA ILE A 194 -4.55 -18.03 4.11
C ILE A 194 -3.86 -17.01 3.21
N ASP A 195 -4.66 -16.21 2.51
CA ASP A 195 -4.17 -15.25 1.52
C ASP A 195 -4.92 -13.92 1.60
N LEU A 196 -4.24 -12.85 1.24
CA LEU A 196 -4.83 -11.58 0.91
C LEU A 196 -5.06 -11.52 -0.60
N VAL A 197 -6.31 -11.43 -1.00
CA VAL A 197 -6.71 -11.38 -2.40
C VAL A 197 -7.56 -10.14 -2.64
N PHE A 198 -7.23 -9.38 -3.67
CA PHE A 198 -7.96 -8.18 -4.04
C PHE A 198 -8.10 -8.02 -5.55
N THR A 199 -9.02 -7.18 -5.98
CA THR A 199 -9.29 -6.88 -7.40
C THR A 199 -9.19 -5.38 -7.64
N ASN A 200 -8.47 -5.00 -8.70
CA ASN A 200 -8.51 -3.63 -9.18
C ASN A 200 -9.82 -3.38 -9.93
N ASN A 201 -10.83 -2.87 -9.24
CA ASN A 201 -12.14 -2.51 -9.78
C ASN A 201 -12.30 -1.00 -10.03
N THR A 202 -11.20 -0.24 -10.06
CA THR A 202 -11.22 1.23 -10.28
C THR A 202 -11.57 1.63 -11.72
N GLY A 203 -11.55 0.66 -12.66
CA GLY A 203 -11.81 0.91 -14.09
C GLY A 203 -10.60 1.44 -14.87
N ALA A 204 -9.44 1.60 -14.24
CA ALA A 204 -8.18 2.00 -14.86
C ALA A 204 -7.01 1.20 -14.28
N ASP A 205 -5.85 1.27 -14.91
CA ASP A 205 -4.62 0.69 -14.38
C ASP A 205 -4.19 1.42 -13.09
N VAL A 206 -3.67 0.65 -12.13
CA VAL A 206 -3.15 1.15 -10.86
C VAL A 206 -1.67 0.78 -10.74
N TYR A 207 -0.87 1.76 -10.36
CA TYR A 207 0.60 1.69 -10.25
C TYR A 207 0.98 1.57 -8.78
N CYS A 208 1.75 0.54 -8.42
CA CYS A 208 2.12 0.24 -7.05
C CYS A 208 3.57 0.63 -6.75
N VAL A 209 3.76 1.42 -5.71
CA VAL A 209 5.05 1.67 -5.06
C VAL A 209 5.03 0.96 -3.72
N ALA A 210 6.05 0.15 -3.46
CA ALA A 210 6.18 -0.57 -2.20
C ALA A 210 7.64 -0.65 -1.77
N ARG A 211 7.95 -0.17 -0.57
CA ARG A 211 9.33 -0.11 -0.09
C ARG A 211 9.42 -0.06 1.43
N VAL A 212 10.59 -0.36 1.94
CA VAL A 212 10.96 -0.01 3.31
C VAL A 212 11.63 1.36 3.28
N GLU A 213 11.03 2.33 3.96
CA GLU A 213 11.62 3.65 4.12
C GLU A 213 12.38 3.75 5.43
N SER A 214 13.48 4.53 5.41
CA SER A 214 14.28 4.81 6.58
C SER A 214 14.39 6.32 6.81
N SER A 215 14.06 6.77 8.03
CA SER A 215 14.22 8.15 8.46
C SER A 215 14.96 8.16 9.81
N GLY A 216 16.25 8.42 9.77
CA GLY A 216 17.14 8.23 10.92
C GLY A 216 17.11 6.76 11.39
N ASN A 217 16.75 6.53 12.65
CA ASN A 217 16.67 5.18 13.23
C ASN A 217 15.27 4.53 13.08
N ASN A 218 14.32 5.19 12.41
CA ASN A 218 12.99 4.66 12.20
C ASN A 218 12.91 4.03 10.81
N LYS A 219 12.30 2.85 10.73
CA LYS A 219 11.96 2.18 9.48
C LYS A 219 10.47 1.99 9.40
N THR A 220 9.90 2.10 8.19
CA THR A 220 8.48 1.86 7.91
C THR A 220 8.34 0.99 6.68
N CYS A 221 7.36 0.10 6.70
CA CYS A 221 6.86 -0.58 5.50
C CYS A 221 5.81 0.33 4.88
N LEU A 222 5.99 0.72 3.61
CA LEU A 222 5.13 1.66 2.90
C LEU A 222 4.56 1.00 1.64
N PHE A 223 3.27 1.27 1.38
CA PHE A 223 2.59 1.03 0.11
C PHE A 223 1.88 2.30 -0.34
N GLU A 224 2.06 2.63 -1.61
CA GLU A 224 1.37 3.72 -2.29
C GLU A 224 0.78 3.21 -3.59
N PHE A 225 -0.41 3.68 -3.91
CA PHE A 225 -1.05 3.41 -5.20
C PHE A 225 -1.31 4.71 -5.94
N TYR A 226 -1.03 4.68 -7.24
CA TYR A 226 -1.27 5.79 -8.17
C TYR A 226 -2.19 5.32 -9.30
N GLY A 227 -3.07 6.20 -9.77
CA GLY A 227 -4.02 5.86 -10.83
C GLY A 227 -5.07 6.93 -11.03
N ARG A 228 -6.11 6.58 -11.76
CA ARG A 228 -7.22 7.50 -12.01
C ARG A 228 -7.99 7.77 -10.72
N PRO A 229 -8.24 9.05 -10.35
CA PRO A 229 -9.04 9.37 -9.18
C PRO A 229 -10.47 8.83 -9.33
N ASP A 230 -11.14 8.55 -8.20
CA ASP A 230 -12.55 8.19 -8.17
C ASP A 230 -13.36 9.31 -8.85
N PRO A 231 -14.26 8.98 -9.81
CA PRO A 231 -15.01 9.99 -10.58
C PRO A 231 -15.93 10.86 -9.71
N ASN A 232 -16.28 10.39 -8.50
CA ASN A 232 -17.07 11.16 -7.53
C ASN A 232 -16.18 11.92 -6.53
N GLY A 233 -14.85 11.80 -6.64
CA GLY A 233 -13.90 12.37 -5.70
C GLY A 233 -13.92 11.70 -4.31
N TYR A 234 -14.35 10.44 -4.24
CA TYR A 234 -14.43 9.72 -2.96
C TYR A 234 -13.05 9.26 -2.48
N THR A 235 -12.92 9.30 -1.15
CA THR A 235 -11.79 8.70 -0.42
C THR A 235 -12.31 7.67 0.57
N TYR A 236 -11.48 6.67 0.87
CA TYR A 236 -11.86 5.50 1.65
C TYR A 236 -10.93 5.33 2.84
N SER A 237 -11.48 4.92 3.98
CA SER A 237 -10.71 4.57 5.17
C SER A 237 -11.41 3.49 5.99
N LEU A 238 -10.63 2.76 6.78
CA LEU A 238 -11.17 1.81 7.74
C LEU A 238 -11.34 2.49 9.11
N LEU A 239 -12.42 2.15 9.80
CA LEU A 239 -12.71 2.58 11.17
C LEU A 239 -12.96 1.34 12.03
N PRO A 240 -11.98 0.91 12.86
CA PRO A 240 -12.19 -0.17 13.82
C PRO A 240 -12.89 0.32 15.09
N GLU A 241 -13.75 -0.51 15.65
CA GLU A 241 -14.47 -0.29 16.92
C GLU A 241 -14.37 -1.56 17.78
N ILE A 242 -13.79 -1.45 18.98
CA ILE A 242 -13.82 -2.55 19.95
C ILE A 242 -15.22 -2.66 20.52
N ILE A 243 -15.91 -3.77 20.21
CA ILE A 243 -17.30 -4.01 20.66
C ILE A 243 -17.40 -4.95 21.85
N GLU A 244 -16.34 -5.72 22.14
CA GLU A 244 -16.28 -6.62 23.27
C GLU A 244 -14.83 -6.82 23.73
N VAL A 245 -14.61 -6.81 25.03
CA VAL A 245 -13.36 -7.27 25.68
C VAL A 245 -13.63 -8.64 26.27
N ILE A 246 -12.86 -9.63 25.83
CA ILE A 246 -12.94 -11.02 26.31
C ILE A 246 -11.97 -11.15 27.49
N PRO A 247 -12.45 -11.44 28.70
CA PRO A 247 -11.59 -11.47 29.87
C PRO A 247 -10.52 -12.58 29.76
N ILE A 248 -9.42 -12.38 30.49
CA ILE A 248 -8.37 -13.39 30.64
C ILE A 248 -8.99 -14.66 31.22
N PRO A 249 -8.81 -15.84 30.58
CA PRO A 249 -9.36 -17.08 31.09
C PRO A 249 -8.75 -17.45 32.44
N GLU A 250 -9.54 -18.08 33.30
CA GLU A 250 -9.02 -18.70 34.51
C GLU A 250 -8.02 -19.80 34.16
N THR A 251 -6.98 -19.92 34.98
CA THR A 251 -5.95 -20.95 34.78
C THR A 251 -5.90 -21.91 35.96
N THR A 252 -5.65 -23.16 35.66
CA THR A 252 -5.30 -24.18 36.68
C THR A 252 -3.79 -24.36 36.62
N PRO A 253 -3.09 -24.29 37.77
CA PRO A 253 -1.65 -24.53 37.80
C PRO A 253 -1.25 -25.86 37.16
N ILE A 254 -0.23 -25.82 36.32
CA ILE A 254 0.31 -26.97 35.60
C ILE A 254 1.38 -27.63 36.48
N PRO A 255 1.30 -28.95 36.79
CA PRO A 255 2.36 -29.62 37.53
C PRO A 255 3.69 -29.60 36.77
N ASP A 256 4.72 -29.04 37.40
CA ASP A 256 6.09 -28.97 36.82
C ASP A 256 6.85 -30.25 37.09
N LYS A 257 6.54 -31.29 36.32
CA LYS A 257 7.16 -32.63 36.48
C LYS A 257 8.65 -32.68 36.17
N GLU A 258 9.12 -31.75 35.38
CA GLU A 258 10.53 -31.64 34.96
C GLU A 258 11.34 -30.68 35.84
N ALA A 259 10.68 -30.08 36.85
CA ALA A 259 11.28 -29.09 37.73
C ALA A 259 12.00 -27.95 36.98
N LYS A 260 11.40 -27.53 35.87
CA LYS A 260 11.97 -26.46 35.03
C LYS A 260 11.82 -25.06 35.64
N TYR A 261 10.72 -24.83 36.34
CA TYR A 261 10.38 -23.55 36.94
C TYR A 261 10.32 -23.65 38.46
N VAL A 262 9.69 -24.68 39.01
CA VAL A 262 9.50 -24.91 40.44
C VAL A 262 9.65 -26.38 40.79
N ILE A 263 10.08 -26.69 42.00
CA ILE A 263 10.37 -28.05 42.47
C ILE A 263 9.31 -28.51 43.47
N TYR A 264 9.05 -27.72 44.52
CA TYR A 264 8.25 -28.14 45.66
C TYR A 264 6.79 -27.73 45.50
N THR A 265 5.89 -28.52 46.09
CA THR A 265 4.41 -28.35 46.01
C THR A 265 3.91 -27.03 46.60
N ASP A 266 4.69 -26.39 47.45
CA ASP A 266 4.44 -25.06 48.03
C ASP A 266 4.93 -23.91 47.17
N GLN A 267 5.54 -24.18 46.03
CA GLN A 267 6.05 -23.20 45.08
C GLN A 267 5.13 -23.06 43.86
N ILE A 268 4.89 -21.82 43.48
CA ILE A 268 4.10 -21.47 42.30
C ILE A 268 4.88 -20.41 41.51
N GLU A 269 4.97 -20.59 40.20
CA GLU A 269 5.61 -19.62 39.29
C GLU A 269 4.66 -19.25 38.16
N GLU A 270 4.43 -17.97 37.98
CA GLU A 270 3.67 -17.42 36.84
C GLU A 270 4.65 -17.10 35.70
N VAL A 271 4.69 -17.96 34.68
CA VAL A 271 5.56 -17.79 33.51
C VAL A 271 4.94 -16.86 32.45
N SER A 272 3.61 -16.79 32.41
CA SER A 272 2.88 -15.88 31.51
C SER A 272 1.59 -15.40 32.17
N LYS A 273 1.38 -14.07 32.18
CA LYS A 273 0.17 -13.42 32.71
C LYS A 273 -1.08 -13.63 31.88
N GLY A 274 -0.95 -14.22 30.69
CA GLY A 274 -2.04 -14.23 29.71
C GLY A 274 -2.33 -12.83 29.15
N SER A 275 -3.42 -12.73 28.39
CA SER A 275 -3.90 -11.47 27.87
C SER A 275 -5.41 -11.53 27.58
N GLU A 276 -6.06 -10.37 27.61
CA GLU A 276 -7.43 -10.22 27.16
C GLU A 276 -7.55 -10.52 25.66
N GLY A 277 -8.73 -10.95 25.26
CA GLY A 277 -9.15 -11.04 23.88
C GLY A 277 -10.10 -9.90 23.52
N TYR A 278 -10.38 -9.74 22.23
CA TYR A 278 -11.19 -8.64 21.74
C TYR A 278 -12.08 -9.08 20.59
N LYS A 279 -13.28 -8.50 20.49
CA LYS A 279 -14.03 -8.47 19.22
C LYS A 279 -14.02 -7.03 18.71
N VAL A 280 -13.66 -6.89 17.45
CA VAL A 280 -13.50 -5.60 16.78
C VAL A 280 -14.34 -5.59 15.53
N ARG A 281 -15.28 -4.66 15.47
CA ARG A 281 -16.08 -4.38 14.28
C ARG A 281 -15.35 -3.36 13.42
N VAL A 282 -15.33 -3.55 12.11
CA VAL A 282 -14.64 -2.67 11.19
C VAL A 282 -15.61 -2.12 10.15
N TYR A 283 -15.57 -0.81 9.99
CA TYR A 283 -16.38 -0.11 9.01
C TYR A 283 -15.51 0.46 7.89
N LEU A 284 -16.03 0.44 6.66
CA LEU A 284 -15.55 1.25 5.56
C LEU A 284 -16.23 2.61 5.64
N VAL A 285 -15.44 3.66 5.78
CA VAL A 285 -15.90 5.05 5.74
C VAL A 285 -15.56 5.64 4.39
N THR A 286 -16.58 6.12 3.69
CA THR A 286 -16.43 6.86 2.43
C THR A 286 -16.65 8.34 2.69
N LYS A 287 -15.74 9.19 2.21
CA LYS A 287 -15.84 10.65 2.31
C LYS A 287 -15.84 11.27 0.94
N ASP A 288 -16.53 12.41 0.81
CA ASP A 288 -16.49 13.24 -0.40
C ASP A 288 -15.19 14.09 -0.47
N SER A 289 -15.04 14.85 -1.55
CA SER A 289 -13.90 15.76 -1.76
C SER A 289 -13.78 16.87 -0.73
N ASN A 290 -14.84 17.17 0.03
CA ASN A 290 -14.84 18.14 1.12
C ASN A 290 -14.52 17.50 2.48
N GLY A 291 -14.32 16.17 2.53
CA GLY A 291 -14.06 15.41 3.74
C GLY A 291 -15.31 15.02 4.54
N ASN A 292 -16.53 15.28 4.02
CA ASN A 292 -17.77 14.86 4.69
C ASN A 292 -17.98 13.36 4.53
N VAL A 293 -18.45 12.70 5.57
CA VAL A 293 -18.81 11.29 5.52
C VAL A 293 -20.08 11.09 4.69
N VAL A 294 -19.95 10.38 3.58
CA VAL A 294 -21.04 10.02 2.66
C VAL A 294 -21.64 8.68 3.04
N SER A 295 -20.82 7.74 3.50
CA SER A 295 -21.24 6.38 3.84
C SER A 295 -20.35 5.81 4.95
N THR A 296 -20.98 5.01 5.82
CA THR A 296 -20.29 4.14 6.78
C THR A 296 -20.93 2.76 6.66
N LYS A 297 -20.15 1.78 6.17
CA LYS A 297 -20.62 0.42 5.91
C LYS A 297 -19.83 -0.57 6.77
N GLU A 298 -20.51 -1.39 7.56
CA GLU A 298 -19.88 -2.51 8.25
C GLU A 298 -19.30 -3.50 7.21
N LEU A 299 -18.04 -3.86 7.39
CA LEU A 299 -17.34 -4.84 6.54
C LEU A 299 -17.31 -6.22 7.19
N TYR A 300 -16.85 -6.30 8.44
CA TYR A 300 -16.67 -7.55 9.17
C TYR A 300 -16.50 -7.30 10.67
N THR A 301 -16.52 -8.39 11.43
CA THR A 301 -16.13 -8.42 12.84
C THR A 301 -15.01 -9.42 13.04
N ASP A 302 -13.87 -8.96 13.55
CA ASP A 302 -12.72 -9.77 13.90
C ASP A 302 -12.76 -10.21 15.34
N THR A 303 -12.19 -11.39 15.63
CA THR A 303 -12.01 -11.88 16.98
C THR A 303 -10.53 -12.17 17.24
N TYR A 304 -10.00 -11.54 18.27
CA TYR A 304 -8.67 -11.81 18.83
C TYR A 304 -8.85 -12.61 20.11
N LYS A 305 -8.19 -13.75 20.21
CA LYS A 305 -8.37 -14.69 21.32
C LYS A 305 -7.75 -14.16 22.61
N ALA A 306 -8.42 -14.37 23.74
CA ALA A 306 -7.78 -14.24 25.03
C ALA A 306 -6.75 -15.37 25.23
N VAL A 307 -5.66 -15.06 25.90
CA VAL A 307 -4.59 -16.03 26.20
C VAL A 307 -4.64 -16.39 27.68
N THR A 308 -4.67 -17.70 27.96
CA THR A 308 -4.66 -18.23 29.32
C THR A 308 -3.30 -18.01 29.98
N PRO A 309 -3.21 -17.55 31.23
CA PRO A 309 -1.97 -17.49 31.98
C PRO A 309 -1.30 -18.88 32.07
N LYS A 310 0.03 -18.92 32.04
CA LYS A 310 0.80 -20.16 32.30
C LYS A 310 1.38 -20.07 33.69
N VAL A 311 0.83 -20.87 34.63
CA VAL A 311 1.23 -20.94 36.03
C VAL A 311 1.68 -22.38 36.31
N TYR A 312 2.85 -22.53 36.87
CA TYR A 312 3.39 -23.88 37.25
C TYR A 312 3.40 -24.04 38.74
N VAL A 313 3.18 -25.30 39.19
CA VAL A 313 3.27 -25.74 40.60
C VAL A 313 4.21 -26.92 40.69
N GLY A 314 5.08 -26.92 41.68
CA GLY A 314 6.00 -28.03 41.90
C GLY A 314 5.28 -29.33 42.30
N VAL A 315 5.98 -30.47 42.17
CA VAL A 315 5.41 -31.79 42.37
C VAL A 315 6.10 -32.59 43.50
N THR A 316 7.18 -32.07 44.08
CA THR A 316 7.95 -32.74 45.14
C THR A 316 7.50 -32.17 46.50
N GLU A 317 7.17 -33.03 47.42
CA GLU A 317 6.92 -32.64 48.81
C GLU A 317 8.26 -32.31 49.50
N ARG A 318 8.27 -31.35 50.42
CA ARG A 318 9.45 -31.05 51.23
C ARG A 318 9.67 -32.06 52.31
#